data_a59d19dfb2fa517e0b3ca666063841b6
#
_entry.id   a59d19dfb2fa517e0b3ca666063841b6
#
_cell.length_a   1.000
_cell.length_b   1.000
_cell.length_c   1.000
_cell.angle_alpha   90.00
_cell.angle_beta   90.00
_cell.angle_gamma   90.00
#
_symmetry.space_group_name_H-M   'P 1'
#
loop_
_entity.id
_entity.type
_entity.pdbx_description
1 polymer ?
#
loop_
_entity_poly.entity_id
_entity_poly.type
_entity_poly.pdbx_seq_one_letter_code
_entity_poly.pdbx_strand_id
1 'polypeptide(L)'
;MIITSDFEVAEPVEKVWRFFDNIPQVASCLPGAELTKDLGDDKYEGRVAIRMGPVRLQFNGTADITERDEAAKRIVVHAAGADEKGRGQAAMVVGATLSPKGRGTKVAVTQDLQLSGAAAQYGRGMISDVSAILMRDFSAAMQDRIERLERGESAEQIAAAGGTRSAQGFTIAVRAARMALTRVFRRFFLPYQPAAS
;
A
#
# COMPACT_ATOMS: atom_id res chain seq x y z
N MET A 1 9.47 7.14 -11.66
CA MET A 1 8.25 6.81 -12.46
C MET A 1 7.04 7.27 -11.69
N ILE A 2 6.07 7.86 -12.40
CA ILE A 2 4.84 8.36 -11.75
C ILE A 2 3.77 7.26 -11.84
N ILE A 3 3.12 6.98 -10.72
CA ILE A 3 1.97 6.07 -10.59
C ILE A 3 0.86 6.88 -9.94
N THR A 4 -0.33 6.88 -10.56
CA THR A 4 -1.52 7.52 -10.01
C THR A 4 -2.56 6.45 -9.68
N SER A 5 -3.23 6.61 -8.56
CA SER A 5 -4.33 5.76 -8.13
C SER A 5 -5.36 6.58 -7.36
N ASP A 6 -6.55 6.08 -7.26
CA ASP A 6 -7.57 6.65 -6.37
C ASP A 6 -8.37 5.53 -5.72
N PHE A 7 -8.92 5.82 -4.55
CA PHE A 7 -9.83 4.95 -3.84
C PHE A 7 -10.86 5.77 -3.07
N GLU A 8 -11.89 5.10 -2.60
CA GLU A 8 -12.96 5.72 -1.86
C GLU A 8 -13.06 5.16 -0.46
N VAL A 9 -13.43 6.02 0.48
CA VAL A 9 -13.67 5.70 1.89
C VAL A 9 -15.11 6.11 2.18
N ALA A 10 -15.89 5.23 2.81
CA ALA A 10 -17.31 5.46 3.10
C ALA A 10 -17.52 6.40 4.31
N GLU A 11 -16.60 7.35 4.52
CA GLU A 11 -16.60 8.27 5.64
C GLU A 11 -16.40 9.71 5.17
N PRO A 12 -16.97 10.73 5.88
CA PRO A 12 -16.82 12.14 5.56
C PRO A 12 -15.34 12.58 5.53
N VAL A 13 -15.04 13.54 4.65
CA VAL A 13 -13.66 14.01 4.40
C VAL A 13 -12.94 14.49 5.67
N GLU A 14 -13.62 15.17 6.57
CA GLU A 14 -13.03 15.65 7.83
C GLU A 14 -12.58 14.51 8.73
N LYS A 15 -13.28 13.39 8.69
CA LYS A 15 -12.98 12.20 9.47
C LYS A 15 -11.78 11.46 8.87
N VAL A 16 -11.78 11.30 7.56
CA VAL A 16 -10.66 10.67 6.84
C VAL A 16 -9.41 11.53 6.98
N TRP A 17 -9.54 12.86 6.93
CA TRP A 17 -8.43 13.79 7.15
C TRP A 17 -7.80 13.62 8.55
N ARG A 18 -8.61 13.60 9.60
CA ARG A 18 -8.13 13.35 10.98
C ARG A 18 -7.42 12.00 11.13
N PHE A 19 -7.82 11.01 10.34
CA PHE A 19 -7.11 9.73 10.31
C PHE A 19 -5.71 9.88 9.68
N PHE A 20 -5.59 10.65 8.61
CA PHE A 20 -4.30 10.95 7.96
C PHE A 20 -3.35 11.75 8.85
N ASP A 21 -3.87 12.52 9.79
CA ASP A 21 -3.06 13.23 10.80
C ASP A 21 -2.32 12.29 11.75
N ASN A 22 -2.82 11.07 11.94
CA ASN A 22 -2.18 10.09 12.81
C ASN A 22 -1.31 9.13 11.99
N ILE A 23 -0.06 9.54 11.73
CA ILE A 23 0.89 8.79 10.89
C ILE A 23 1.12 7.35 11.35
N PRO A 24 1.27 7.02 12.66
CA PRO A 24 1.35 5.64 13.11
C PRO A 24 0.13 4.79 12.71
N GLN A 25 -1.06 5.36 12.76
CA GLN A 25 -2.27 4.65 12.31
C GLN A 25 -2.28 4.43 10.80
N VAL A 26 -1.92 5.46 10.01
CA VAL A 26 -1.80 5.37 8.56
C VAL A 26 -0.77 4.30 8.16
N ALA A 27 0.41 4.34 8.76
CA ALA A 27 1.49 3.38 8.49
C ALA A 27 1.06 1.94 8.79
N SER A 28 0.28 1.72 9.86
CA SER A 28 -0.22 0.39 10.21
C SER A 28 -1.24 -0.19 9.22
N CYS A 29 -1.81 0.63 8.34
CA CYS A 29 -2.68 0.19 7.25
C CYS A 29 -1.90 -0.22 6.00
N LEU A 30 -0.62 0.16 5.88
CA LEU A 30 0.22 -0.23 4.75
C LEU A 30 0.72 -1.66 4.92
N PRO A 31 0.38 -2.59 3.99
CA PRO A 31 0.81 -3.98 4.10
C PRO A 31 2.34 -4.10 4.09
N GLY A 32 2.86 -4.73 5.13
CA GLY A 32 4.30 -4.97 5.29
C GLY A 32 5.10 -3.78 5.78
N ALA A 33 4.46 -2.64 6.06
CA ALA A 33 5.11 -1.48 6.68
C ALA A 33 5.09 -1.57 8.21
N GLU A 34 6.14 -1.09 8.83
CA GLU A 34 6.30 -0.96 10.27
C GLU A 34 7.09 0.30 10.58
N LEU A 35 6.54 1.18 11.41
CA LEU A 35 7.30 2.27 12.00
C LEU A 35 8.16 1.74 13.14
N THR A 36 9.43 2.04 13.11
CA THR A 36 10.40 1.59 14.12
C THR A 36 10.76 2.71 15.10
N LYS A 37 10.67 3.97 14.66
CA LYS A 37 11.00 5.12 15.50
C LYS A 37 10.29 6.38 15.01
N ASP A 38 9.80 7.17 15.93
CA ASP A 38 9.41 8.56 15.74
C ASP A 38 10.62 9.46 16.06
N LEU A 39 11.05 10.26 15.09
CA LEU A 39 12.20 11.15 15.22
C LEU A 39 11.79 12.57 15.64
N GLY A 40 10.49 12.85 15.71
CA GLY A 40 9.94 14.19 15.85
C GLY A 40 9.90 14.96 14.54
N ASP A 41 9.30 16.15 14.55
CA ASP A 41 9.20 17.05 13.39
C ASP A 41 8.66 16.36 12.12
N ASP A 42 7.60 15.53 12.28
CA ASP A 42 6.97 14.77 11.19
C ASP A 42 7.94 13.82 10.46
N LYS A 43 8.98 13.34 11.13
CA LYS A 43 9.98 12.38 10.60
C LYS A 43 9.92 11.06 11.32
N TYR A 44 9.98 10.01 10.55
CA TYR A 44 9.83 8.65 11.04
C TYR A 44 10.88 7.73 10.42
N GLU A 45 11.38 6.79 11.22
CA GLU A 45 12.11 5.63 10.70
C GLU A 45 11.16 4.43 10.61
N GLY A 46 11.39 3.60 9.61
CA GLY A 46 10.57 2.42 9.43
C GLY A 46 11.17 1.40 8.49
N ARG A 47 10.46 0.32 8.35
CA ARG A 47 10.77 -0.73 7.37
C ARG A 47 9.54 -1.10 6.59
N VAL A 48 9.74 -1.50 5.35
CA VAL A 48 8.67 -2.02 4.50
C VAL A 48 9.13 -3.30 3.80
N ALA A 49 8.32 -4.35 3.88
CA ALA A 49 8.56 -5.61 3.20
C ALA A 49 7.59 -5.76 2.03
N ILE A 50 8.13 -5.86 0.82
CA ILE A 50 7.37 -5.99 -0.42
C ILE A 50 7.71 -7.31 -1.10
N ARG A 51 6.69 -8.03 -1.56
CA ARG A 51 6.87 -9.23 -2.38
C ARG A 51 6.62 -8.92 -3.86
N MET A 52 7.60 -9.26 -4.68
CA MET A 52 7.54 -9.13 -6.13
C MET A 52 7.76 -10.52 -6.74
N GLY A 53 6.68 -11.26 -6.95
CA GLY A 53 6.75 -12.66 -7.34
C GLY A 53 7.50 -13.52 -6.30
N PRO A 54 8.54 -14.26 -6.68
CA PRO A 54 9.33 -15.08 -5.75
C PRO A 54 10.29 -14.23 -4.87
N VAL A 55 10.51 -12.96 -5.21
CA VAL A 55 11.48 -12.11 -4.49
C VAL A 55 10.78 -11.33 -3.38
N ARG A 56 11.39 -11.35 -2.21
CA ARG A 56 11.03 -10.47 -1.09
C ARG A 56 12.12 -9.42 -0.95
N LEU A 57 11.72 -8.17 -1.05
CA LEU A 57 12.54 -7.00 -0.75
C LEU A 57 12.13 -6.44 0.61
N GLN A 58 13.10 -6.01 1.39
CA GLN A 58 12.86 -5.37 2.68
C GLN A 58 13.71 -4.11 2.73
N PHE A 59 13.04 -2.98 2.73
CA PHE A 59 13.67 -1.67 2.79
C PHE A 59 13.61 -1.13 4.22
N ASN A 60 14.75 -0.65 4.71
CA ASN A 60 14.84 0.15 5.93
C ASN A 60 15.12 1.59 5.51
N GLY A 61 14.44 2.55 6.12
CA GLY A 61 14.58 3.94 5.70
C GLY A 61 13.77 4.92 6.53
N THR A 62 13.56 6.10 5.96
CA THR A 62 12.85 7.21 6.58
C THR A 62 11.64 7.64 5.76
N ALA A 63 10.69 8.26 6.43
CA ALA A 63 9.55 8.96 5.84
C ALA A 63 9.41 10.32 6.51
N ASP A 64 9.39 11.38 5.71
CA ASP A 64 9.26 12.77 6.15
C ASP A 64 7.95 13.34 5.58
N ILE A 65 7.09 13.89 6.42
CA ILE A 65 5.89 14.62 5.98
C ILE A 65 6.32 16.05 5.65
N THR A 66 6.40 16.38 4.37
CA THR A 66 6.92 17.66 3.90
C THR A 66 5.84 18.70 3.62
N GLU A 67 4.59 18.26 3.50
CA GLU A 67 3.44 19.15 3.33
C GLU A 67 2.23 18.55 4.06
N ARG A 68 1.54 19.41 4.80
CA ARG A 68 0.28 19.11 5.46
C ARG A 68 -0.64 20.32 5.32
N ASP A 69 -1.45 20.33 4.28
CA ASP A 69 -2.39 21.44 3.99
C ASP A 69 -3.82 20.99 4.34
N GLU A 70 -4.31 21.48 5.49
CA GLU A 70 -5.65 21.17 5.94
C GLU A 70 -6.74 21.79 5.05
N ALA A 71 -6.51 22.98 4.51
CA ALA A 71 -7.48 23.68 3.67
C ALA A 71 -7.66 22.94 2.34
N ALA A 72 -6.57 22.50 1.72
CA ALA A 72 -6.58 21.73 0.50
C ALA A 72 -6.79 20.21 0.75
N LYS A 73 -6.84 19.78 2.01
CA LYS A 73 -6.89 18.36 2.40
C LYS A 73 -5.81 17.55 1.69
N ARG A 74 -4.60 18.08 1.69
CA ARG A 74 -3.45 17.53 0.98
C ARG A 74 -2.30 17.21 1.94
N ILE A 75 -1.69 16.05 1.75
CA ILE A 75 -0.48 15.63 2.47
C ILE A 75 0.56 15.16 1.46
N VAL A 76 1.84 15.49 1.70
CA VAL A 76 2.97 15.00 0.92
C VAL A 76 3.98 14.34 1.83
N VAL A 77 4.42 13.15 1.45
CA VAL A 77 5.39 12.33 2.16
C VAL A 77 6.58 12.06 1.25
N HIS A 78 7.77 12.33 1.74
CA HIS A 78 9.01 11.89 1.12
C HIS A 78 9.53 10.67 1.87
N ALA A 79 9.71 9.56 1.17
CA ALA A 79 10.24 8.33 1.75
C ALA A 79 11.48 7.87 0.98
N ALA A 80 12.49 7.42 1.72
CA ALA A 80 13.70 6.86 1.12
C ALA A 80 14.22 5.69 1.96
N GLY A 81 14.72 4.66 1.31
CA GLY A 81 15.24 3.49 2.00
C GLY A 81 16.16 2.62 1.14
N ALA A 82 16.93 1.76 1.81
CA ALA A 82 17.79 0.79 1.19
C ALA A 82 17.35 -0.63 1.54
N ASP A 83 17.47 -1.54 0.57
CA ASP A 83 17.20 -2.95 0.81
C ASP A 83 18.20 -3.50 1.84
N GLU A 84 17.69 -4.22 2.83
CA GLU A 84 18.47 -4.78 3.95
C GLU A 84 19.66 -5.63 3.48
N LYS A 85 19.53 -6.28 2.32
CA LYS A 85 20.58 -7.12 1.71
C LYS A 85 21.44 -6.37 0.69
N GLY A 86 21.34 -5.04 0.62
CA GLY A 86 22.12 -4.21 -0.29
C GLY A 86 21.77 -4.37 -1.77
N ARG A 87 20.59 -4.90 -2.12
CA ARG A 87 20.18 -5.20 -3.48
C ARG A 87 19.62 -3.99 -4.24
N GLY A 88 19.51 -2.84 -3.59
CA GLY A 88 19.04 -1.61 -4.21
C GLY A 88 18.50 -0.59 -3.22
N GLN A 89 18.04 0.52 -3.77
CA GLN A 89 17.46 1.63 -3.03
C GLN A 89 16.13 2.02 -3.65
N ALA A 90 15.26 2.59 -2.83
CA ALA A 90 13.99 3.18 -3.25
C ALA A 90 13.88 4.58 -2.67
N ALA A 91 13.43 5.54 -3.48
CA ALA A 91 13.00 6.84 -3.05
C ALA A 91 11.63 7.14 -3.67
N MET A 92 10.75 7.76 -2.90
CA MET A 92 9.38 7.99 -3.32
C MET A 92 8.85 9.30 -2.74
N VAL A 93 8.15 10.06 -3.58
CA VAL A 93 7.30 11.17 -3.15
C VAL A 93 5.86 10.75 -3.33
N VAL A 94 5.11 10.74 -2.26
CA VAL A 94 3.68 10.42 -2.26
C VAL A 94 2.87 11.66 -1.94
N GLY A 95 2.01 12.09 -2.84
CA GLY A 95 0.99 13.11 -2.58
C GLY A 95 -0.38 12.46 -2.48
N ALA A 96 -1.13 12.75 -1.43
CA ALA A 96 -2.52 12.36 -1.30
C ALA A 96 -3.39 13.61 -1.14
N THR A 97 -4.51 13.66 -1.90
CA THR A 97 -5.50 14.74 -1.81
C THR A 97 -6.88 14.12 -1.59
N LEU A 98 -7.57 14.61 -0.58
CA LEU A 98 -8.89 14.15 -0.20
C LEU A 98 -9.95 15.13 -0.71
N SER A 99 -11.03 14.58 -1.26
CA SER A 99 -12.17 15.37 -1.71
C SER A 99 -13.49 14.69 -1.35
N PRO A 100 -14.56 15.45 -1.07
CA PRO A 100 -15.88 14.86 -0.84
C PRO A 100 -16.37 14.10 -2.07
N LYS A 101 -16.97 12.93 -1.85
CA LYS A 101 -17.67 12.17 -2.90
C LYS A 101 -18.97 11.59 -2.34
N GLY A 102 -20.09 12.25 -2.64
CA GLY A 102 -21.37 11.90 -2.03
C GLY A 102 -21.32 12.04 -0.50
N ARG A 103 -21.55 10.95 0.21
CA ARG A 103 -21.45 10.88 1.69
C ARG A 103 -20.05 10.44 2.17
N GLY A 104 -19.20 10.03 1.25
CA GLY A 104 -17.85 9.54 1.53
C GLY A 104 -16.77 10.49 1.03
N THR A 105 -15.56 9.97 0.97
CA THR A 105 -14.34 10.67 0.57
C THR A 105 -13.67 9.94 -0.58
N LYS A 106 -13.28 10.68 -1.61
CA LYS A 106 -12.34 10.22 -2.63
C LYS A 106 -10.93 10.63 -2.21
N VAL A 107 -9.99 9.69 -2.21
CA VAL A 107 -8.56 9.92 -1.99
C VAL A 107 -7.84 9.71 -3.30
N ALA A 108 -7.25 10.76 -3.85
CA ALA A 108 -6.40 10.71 -5.03
C ALA A 108 -4.94 10.65 -4.59
N VAL A 109 -4.20 9.66 -5.07
CA VAL A 109 -2.80 9.42 -4.69
C VAL A 109 -1.91 9.48 -5.92
N THR A 110 -0.84 10.27 -5.83
CA THR A 110 0.24 10.30 -6.83
C THR A 110 1.53 9.86 -6.16
N GLN A 111 2.23 8.94 -6.79
CA GLN A 111 3.51 8.41 -6.31
C GLN A 111 4.57 8.66 -7.39
N ASP A 112 5.61 9.43 -7.08
CA ASP A 112 6.80 9.48 -7.92
C ASP A 112 7.87 8.56 -7.30
N LEU A 113 8.08 7.42 -7.94
CA LEU A 113 8.92 6.34 -7.46
C LEU A 113 10.22 6.24 -8.27
N GLN A 114 11.34 6.24 -7.56
CA GLN A 114 12.68 6.00 -8.07
C GLN A 114 13.23 4.73 -7.44
N LEU A 115 13.70 3.80 -8.26
CA LEU A 115 14.25 2.52 -7.83
C LEU A 115 15.62 2.32 -8.44
N SER A 116 16.51 1.68 -7.68
CA SER A 116 17.81 1.22 -8.15
C SER A 116 18.07 -0.24 -7.77
N GLY A 117 19.13 -0.82 -8.37
CA GLY A 117 19.52 -2.21 -8.10
C GLY A 117 18.51 -3.25 -8.58
N ALA A 118 18.33 -4.33 -7.82
CA ALA A 118 17.46 -5.45 -8.18
C ALA A 118 16.00 -5.03 -8.37
N ALA A 119 15.50 -4.06 -7.57
CA ALA A 119 14.14 -3.57 -7.68
C ALA A 119 13.87 -2.85 -9.02
N ALA A 120 14.89 -2.18 -9.59
CA ALA A 120 14.77 -1.48 -10.87
C ALA A 120 14.71 -2.43 -12.08
N GLN A 121 15.10 -3.70 -11.91
CA GLN A 121 15.06 -4.71 -12.98
C GLN A 121 13.64 -5.20 -13.28
N TYR A 122 12.70 -4.95 -12.37
CA TYR A 122 11.30 -5.26 -12.60
C TYR A 122 10.69 -4.23 -13.57
N GLY A 123 10.01 -4.71 -14.60
CA GLY A 123 9.35 -3.84 -15.58
C GLY A 123 8.28 -2.96 -14.94
N ARG A 124 8.03 -1.79 -15.55
CA ARG A 124 7.03 -0.81 -15.06
C ARG A 124 5.67 -1.42 -14.78
N GLY A 125 5.24 -2.39 -15.59
CA GLY A 125 3.96 -3.08 -15.40
C GLY A 125 3.89 -3.80 -14.05
N MET A 126 4.92 -4.58 -13.69
CA MET A 126 4.93 -5.29 -12.41
C MET A 126 4.95 -4.32 -11.22
N ILE A 127 5.69 -3.22 -11.31
CA ILE A 127 5.74 -2.20 -10.25
C ILE A 127 4.36 -1.55 -10.09
N SER A 128 3.69 -1.21 -11.18
CA SER A 128 2.32 -0.66 -11.16
C SER A 128 1.30 -1.65 -10.57
N ASP A 129 1.40 -2.93 -10.92
CA ASP A 129 0.50 -3.97 -10.39
C ASP A 129 0.67 -4.15 -8.88
N VAL A 130 1.93 -4.16 -8.41
CA VAL A 130 2.24 -4.22 -6.96
C VAL A 130 1.71 -2.98 -6.25
N SER A 131 1.91 -1.78 -6.81
CA SER A 131 1.38 -0.55 -6.24
C SER A 131 -0.15 -0.57 -6.17
N ALA A 132 -0.83 -1.04 -7.21
CA ALA A 132 -2.30 -1.15 -7.22
C ALA A 132 -2.81 -2.13 -6.14
N ILE A 133 -2.13 -3.25 -5.92
CA ILE A 133 -2.47 -4.21 -4.86
C ILE A 133 -2.27 -3.56 -3.48
N LEU A 134 -1.13 -2.88 -3.26
CA LEU A 134 -0.84 -2.20 -1.99
C LEU A 134 -1.89 -1.11 -1.69
N MET A 135 -2.29 -0.31 -2.69
CA MET A 135 -3.30 0.73 -2.50
C MET A 135 -4.68 0.17 -2.20
N ARG A 136 -5.07 -0.92 -2.86
CA ARG A 136 -6.33 -1.62 -2.56
C ARG A 136 -6.35 -2.14 -1.12
N ASP A 137 -5.28 -2.81 -0.71
CA ASP A 137 -5.19 -3.43 0.61
C ASP A 137 -5.06 -2.35 1.71
N PHE A 138 -4.36 -1.25 1.43
CA PHE A 138 -4.31 -0.06 2.27
C PHE A 138 -5.69 0.56 2.47
N SER A 139 -6.43 0.79 1.39
CA SER A 139 -7.78 1.35 1.42
C SER A 139 -8.73 0.50 2.28
N ALA A 140 -8.71 -0.82 2.10
CA ALA A 140 -9.52 -1.75 2.87
C ALA A 140 -9.14 -1.75 4.37
N ALA A 141 -7.84 -1.74 4.68
CA ALA A 141 -7.36 -1.68 6.06
C ALA A 141 -7.72 -0.35 6.74
N MET A 142 -7.63 0.76 6.01
CA MET A 142 -8.00 2.08 6.51
C MET A 142 -9.50 2.16 6.82
N GLN A 143 -10.36 1.68 5.91
CA GLN A 143 -11.81 1.63 6.11
C GLN A 143 -12.15 0.81 7.37
N ASP A 144 -11.65 -0.43 7.49
CA ASP A 144 -11.85 -1.30 8.68
C ASP A 144 -11.39 -0.59 9.97
N ARG A 145 -10.24 0.10 9.91
CA ARG A 145 -9.68 0.76 11.09
C ARG A 145 -10.51 1.96 11.52
N ILE A 146 -10.97 2.79 10.60
CA ILE A 146 -11.84 3.93 10.92
C ILE A 146 -13.15 3.43 11.54
N GLU A 147 -13.78 2.41 10.97
CA GLU A 147 -15.01 1.81 11.49
C GLU A 147 -14.83 1.21 12.90
N ARG A 148 -13.68 0.58 13.17
CA ARG A 148 -13.38 0.01 14.49
C ARG A 148 -13.14 1.07 15.56
N LEU A 149 -12.45 2.15 15.20
CA LEU A 149 -12.29 3.31 16.10
C LEU A 149 -13.65 3.93 16.45
N GLU A 150 -14.60 3.97 15.51
CA GLU A 150 -15.97 4.44 15.78
C GLU A 150 -16.75 3.54 16.72
N ARG A 151 -16.51 2.23 16.66
CA ARG A 151 -17.11 1.29 17.63
C ARG A 151 -16.48 1.41 19.02
N GLY A 152 -15.52 2.32 19.23
CA GLY A 152 -14.86 2.55 20.51
C GLY A 152 -13.69 1.60 20.80
N GLU A 153 -13.20 0.85 19.79
CA GLU A 153 -12.01 0.03 19.95
C GLU A 153 -10.76 0.95 20.05
N SER A 154 -9.83 0.66 20.98
CA SER A 154 -8.61 1.46 21.08
C SER A 154 -7.64 1.12 19.92
N ALA A 155 -6.76 2.09 19.60
CA ALA A 155 -5.73 1.88 18.56
C ALA A 155 -4.82 0.68 18.87
N GLU A 156 -4.54 0.43 20.16
CA GLU A 156 -3.74 -0.71 20.63
C GLU A 156 -4.47 -2.05 20.44
N GLN A 157 -5.77 -2.09 20.75
CA GLN A 157 -6.60 -3.29 20.51
C GLN A 157 -6.66 -3.65 19.03
N ILE A 158 -6.79 -2.64 18.16
CA ILE A 158 -6.80 -2.80 16.71
C ILE A 158 -5.44 -3.29 16.21
N ALA A 159 -4.34 -2.72 16.71
CA ALA A 159 -2.99 -3.13 16.35
C ALA A 159 -2.69 -4.58 16.77
N ALA A 160 -3.10 -4.98 17.98
CA ALA A 160 -2.94 -6.35 18.47
C ALA A 160 -3.71 -7.38 17.61
N ALA A 161 -4.93 -7.03 17.17
CA ALA A 161 -5.72 -7.88 16.27
C ALA A 161 -5.16 -7.92 14.84
N GLY A 162 -4.48 -6.86 14.38
CA GLY A 162 -3.84 -6.77 13.05
C GLY A 162 -2.59 -7.66 12.92
N GLY A 163 -1.84 -7.86 14.00
CA GLY A 163 -0.66 -8.73 14.02
C GLY A 163 -0.96 -10.19 13.63
N THR A 164 -2.14 -10.68 13.93
CA THR A 164 -2.61 -12.02 13.52
C THR A 164 -3.01 -12.11 12.05
N ARG A 165 -3.44 -11.01 11.40
CA ARG A 165 -3.79 -10.97 9.96
C ARG A 165 -2.59 -10.97 9.03
N SER A 166 -1.45 -10.44 9.47
CA SER A 166 -0.19 -10.48 8.71
C SER A 166 0.28 -11.92 8.44
N ALA A 167 -0.02 -12.86 9.34
CA ALA A 167 0.26 -14.29 9.14
C ALA A 167 -0.70 -14.96 8.12
N GLN A 168 -1.93 -14.44 7.94
CA GLN A 168 -2.91 -14.96 6.99
C GLN A 168 -2.75 -14.41 5.56
N GLY A 169 -1.97 -13.36 5.35
CA GLY A 169 -1.60 -12.87 4.01
C GLY A 169 -0.87 -13.89 3.15
N PHE A 170 -0.37 -14.96 3.76
CA PHE A 170 0.25 -16.10 3.06
C PHE A 170 -0.76 -16.88 2.20
N THR A 171 -2.04 -16.93 2.59
CA THR A 171 -3.09 -17.67 1.84
C THR A 171 -3.61 -16.91 0.62
N ILE A 172 -3.53 -15.58 0.61
CA ILE A 172 -3.99 -14.75 -0.52
C ILE A 172 -3.02 -14.82 -1.70
N ALA A 173 -1.71 -14.89 -1.45
CA ALA A 173 -0.70 -15.06 -2.50
C ALA A 173 -0.84 -16.40 -3.23
N VAL A 174 -1.22 -17.47 -2.53
CA VAL A 174 -1.49 -18.80 -3.12
C VAL A 174 -2.74 -18.77 -4.01
N ARG A 175 -3.75 -17.99 -3.65
CA ARG A 175 -5.01 -17.88 -4.43
C ARG A 175 -4.80 -17.07 -5.72
N ALA A 176 -4.00 -16.02 -5.72
CA ALA A 176 -3.65 -15.25 -6.91
C ALA A 176 -2.75 -16.05 -7.86
N ALA A 177 -1.76 -16.79 -7.35
CA ALA A 177 -0.92 -17.68 -8.14
C ALA A 177 -1.74 -18.80 -8.80
N ARG A 178 -2.74 -19.33 -8.11
CA ARG A 178 -3.64 -20.38 -8.66
C ARG A 178 -4.53 -19.85 -9.79
N MET A 179 -5.00 -18.59 -9.73
CA MET A 179 -5.75 -17.96 -10.84
C MET A 179 -4.87 -17.66 -12.05
N ALA A 180 -3.64 -17.26 -11.87
CA ALA A 180 -2.69 -17.01 -12.95
C ALA A 180 -2.30 -18.34 -13.64
N LEU A 181 -2.02 -19.39 -12.86
CA LEU A 181 -1.69 -20.71 -13.40
C LEU A 181 -2.87 -21.33 -14.19
N THR A 182 -4.11 -21.22 -13.71
CA THR A 182 -5.27 -21.74 -14.43
C THR A 182 -5.53 -21.00 -15.73
N ARG A 183 -5.21 -19.70 -15.81
CA ARG A 183 -5.36 -18.92 -17.05
C ARG A 183 -4.29 -19.28 -18.09
N VAL A 184 -3.05 -19.55 -17.66
CA VAL A 184 -1.95 -20.01 -18.52
C VAL A 184 -2.18 -21.46 -18.97
N PHE A 185 -2.58 -22.34 -18.05
CA PHE A 185 -2.84 -23.74 -18.36
C PHE A 185 -4.00 -23.93 -19.38
N ARG A 186 -5.07 -23.14 -19.25
CA ARG A 186 -6.20 -23.15 -20.20
C ARG A 186 -5.80 -22.69 -21.60
N ARG A 187 -4.78 -21.84 -21.73
CA ARG A 187 -4.31 -21.31 -23.02
C ARG A 187 -3.35 -22.26 -23.75
N PHE A 188 -2.65 -23.15 -23.04
CA PHE A 188 -1.61 -24.00 -23.60
C PHE A 188 -1.97 -25.49 -23.66
N PHE A 189 -2.94 -25.97 -22.90
CA PHE A 189 -3.21 -27.42 -22.76
C PHE A 189 -4.61 -27.88 -23.13
N LEU A 190 -5.49 -27.04 -23.66
CA LEU A 190 -6.74 -27.53 -24.26
C LEU A 190 -6.46 -27.96 -25.70
N PRO A 191 -6.76 -29.21 -26.08
CA PRO A 191 -6.62 -29.66 -27.47
C PRO A 191 -7.58 -28.86 -28.35
N TYR A 192 -7.07 -28.39 -29.49
CA TYR A 192 -7.81 -27.78 -30.56
C TYR A 192 -8.90 -28.77 -31.03
N GLN A 193 -10.17 -28.44 -30.87
CA GLN A 193 -11.25 -29.15 -31.53
C GLN A 193 -11.50 -28.47 -32.88
N PRO A 194 -11.25 -29.17 -34.04
CA PRO A 194 -11.65 -28.65 -35.33
C PRO A 194 -13.17 -28.66 -35.43
N ALA A 195 -13.73 -27.53 -35.92
CA ALA A 195 -15.15 -27.46 -36.23
C ALA A 195 -15.51 -28.53 -37.25
N ALA A 196 -16.52 -29.34 -36.92
CA ALA A 196 -17.12 -30.26 -37.84
C ALA A 196 -17.89 -29.49 -38.92
N SER A 197 -17.57 -29.79 -40.18
CA SER A 197 -18.25 -29.35 -41.39
C SER A 197 -19.65 -29.92 -41.48
#